data_a9204ab0ef4c027b9b8e7e9f77f7bf8d
#
_entry.id   a9204ab0ef4c027b9b8e7e9f77f7bf8d
#
_cell.length_a   1.000
_cell.length_b   1.000
_cell.length_c   1.000
_cell.angle_alpha   90.00
_cell.angle_beta   90.00
_cell.angle_gamma   90.00
#
_symmetry.space_group_name_H-M   'P 1'
#
loop_
_entity.id
_entity.type
_entity.pdbx_description
1 polymer ?
#
loop_
_entity_poly.entity_id
_entity_poly.type
_entity_poly.pdbx_seq_one_letter_code
_entity_poly.pdbx_strand_id
1 'polypeptide(L)'
;MMKLSHESKLRLGVGIGAFVLIIGLVFGISRTLIPFDGLWNLDNIASGLSGMGDVDDEDDLLDGGNYSARPQQLSSTTFDEDAFQSLDLDVTSGTVEVKRVSDGPVRVIESGHVAKGASASDAATQNLAKIEGSTLKISQFDCDDERAHDRKVTIELPRELADNMMGITANVGLGDLTVADIACHDFDLTLDSGDIAFTGTVTDTLNAEVGSGDVTFELYQAPAKSMDVSVGSGDVEMMVPNSTGFKASLTLGSGDFESDFLPLGYDGETILNLEFDNGDKSATYRFEVGSGDMSFDSE
;
A
#
# COMPACT_ATOMS: atom_id res chain seq x y z
N MET A 1 -28.44 19.00 15.84
CA MET A 1 -28.36 18.92 14.36
C MET A 1 -27.25 19.88 13.92
N MET A 2 -26.03 19.39 13.98
CA MET A 2 -24.83 20.16 13.58
C MET A 2 -24.47 19.68 12.16
N LYS A 3 -24.81 20.48 11.16
CA LYS A 3 -24.37 20.22 9.79
C LYS A 3 -22.86 20.40 9.75
N LEU A 4 -22.13 19.34 9.42
CA LEU A 4 -20.73 19.46 9.02
C LEU A 4 -20.59 20.60 8.04
N SER A 5 -19.61 21.47 8.26
CA SER A 5 -19.38 22.60 7.36
C SER A 5 -18.94 22.04 6.00
N HIS A 6 -19.35 22.71 4.95
CA HIS A 6 -18.96 22.38 3.56
C HIS A 6 -17.43 22.23 3.39
N GLU A 7 -16.66 22.89 4.27
CA GLU A 7 -15.19 22.83 4.30
C GLU A 7 -14.63 21.51 4.87
N SER A 8 -15.31 20.90 5.86
CA SER A 8 -14.88 19.60 6.41
C SER A 8 -15.08 18.49 5.38
N LYS A 9 -16.21 18.51 4.68
CA LYS A 9 -16.49 17.57 3.56
C LYS A 9 -15.53 17.76 2.38
N LEU A 10 -15.10 19.01 2.14
CA LEU A 10 -14.13 19.30 1.08
C LEU A 10 -12.71 18.83 1.44
N ARG A 11 -12.34 18.92 2.71
CA ARG A 11 -11.02 18.47 3.20
C ARG A 11 -10.91 16.95 3.23
N LEU A 12 -11.94 16.24 3.67
CA LEU A 12 -12.04 14.78 3.59
C LEU A 12 -11.98 14.32 2.12
N GLY A 13 -12.81 14.92 1.26
CA GLY A 13 -12.82 14.60 -0.17
C GLY A 13 -11.52 14.91 -0.91
N VAL A 14 -10.71 15.87 -0.43
CA VAL A 14 -9.42 16.21 -1.05
C VAL A 14 -8.28 15.28 -0.58
N GLY A 15 -8.29 14.87 0.69
CA GLY A 15 -7.29 13.93 1.23
C GLY A 15 -7.46 12.55 0.60
N ILE A 16 -8.63 11.94 0.73
CA ILE A 16 -8.96 10.63 0.16
C ILE A 16 -8.92 10.69 -1.38
N GLY A 17 -9.47 11.76 -1.97
CA GLY A 17 -9.45 11.93 -3.42
C GLY A 17 -8.05 12.09 -4.02
N ALA A 18 -7.08 12.65 -3.29
CA ALA A 18 -5.71 12.77 -3.78
C ALA A 18 -4.97 11.42 -3.74
N PHE A 19 -5.20 10.61 -2.70
CA PHE A 19 -4.60 9.28 -2.57
C PHE A 19 -5.22 8.29 -3.55
N VAL A 20 -6.56 8.24 -3.64
CA VAL A 20 -7.29 7.45 -4.65
C VAL A 20 -6.95 7.90 -6.07
N LEU A 21 -6.69 9.20 -6.30
CA LEU A 21 -6.28 9.70 -7.60
C LEU A 21 -4.85 9.24 -7.96
N ILE A 22 -3.96 9.10 -6.99
CA ILE A 22 -2.61 8.56 -7.21
C ILE A 22 -2.70 7.05 -7.48
N ILE A 23 -3.46 6.29 -6.70
CA ILE A 23 -3.72 4.86 -6.95
C ILE A 23 -4.53 4.68 -8.23
N GLY A 24 -5.58 5.47 -8.44
CA GLY A 24 -6.38 5.45 -9.66
C GLY A 24 -5.61 5.86 -10.91
N LEU A 25 -4.63 6.76 -10.81
CA LEU A 25 -3.74 7.12 -11.92
C LEU A 25 -2.73 6.02 -12.23
N VAL A 26 -2.32 5.25 -11.22
CA VAL A 26 -1.44 4.09 -11.42
C VAL A 26 -2.22 2.84 -11.87
N PHE A 27 -3.47 2.64 -11.41
CA PHE A 27 -4.22 1.40 -11.61
C PHE A 27 -5.57 1.55 -12.32
N GLY A 28 -6.24 2.70 -12.24
CA GLY A 28 -7.62 2.89 -12.75
C GLY A 28 -7.77 3.06 -14.27
N ILE A 29 -6.68 3.28 -15.02
CA ILE A 29 -6.72 3.44 -16.50
C ILE A 29 -6.79 2.09 -17.22
N SER A 30 -6.59 0.98 -16.54
CA SER A 30 -6.53 -0.35 -17.12
C SER A 30 -7.89 -0.94 -17.55
N ARG A 31 -9.03 -0.36 -17.16
CA ARG A 31 -10.37 -0.93 -17.44
C ARG A 31 -11.12 -0.34 -18.64
N THR A 32 -10.66 0.71 -19.28
CA THR A 32 -11.29 1.26 -20.48
C THR A 32 -10.38 1.12 -21.71
N LEU A 33 -10.51 -0.01 -22.43
CA LEU A 33 -10.29 -0.24 -23.87
C LEU A 33 -9.38 0.77 -24.61
N ILE A 34 -8.12 0.89 -24.22
CA ILE A 34 -7.08 1.47 -25.07
C ILE A 34 -5.94 0.46 -25.15
N PRO A 35 -5.47 0.08 -26.36
CA PRO A 35 -4.33 -0.83 -26.48
C PRO A 35 -3.08 -0.19 -25.89
N PHE A 36 -2.41 -0.92 -25.02
CA PHE A 36 -1.37 -0.45 -24.11
C PHE A 36 0.02 -0.25 -24.73
N ASP A 37 0.11 -0.21 -26.07
CA ASP A 37 1.36 0.01 -26.79
C ASP A 37 1.54 1.49 -27.12
N GLY A 38 2.16 2.25 -26.23
CA GLY A 38 2.74 3.52 -26.63
C GLY A 38 2.59 4.77 -25.75
N LEU A 39 2.01 4.69 -24.55
CA LEU A 39 1.71 5.92 -23.76
C LEU A 39 2.64 6.20 -22.58
N TRP A 40 3.65 5.36 -22.33
CA TRP A 40 4.61 5.57 -21.22
C TRP A 40 6.00 5.91 -21.73
N ASN A 41 6.08 6.91 -22.59
CA ASN A 41 7.34 7.62 -22.77
C ASN A 41 7.30 8.85 -21.86
N LEU A 42 7.86 8.73 -20.66
CA LEU A 42 7.95 9.82 -19.67
C LEU A 42 8.68 11.05 -20.22
N ASP A 43 9.47 10.92 -21.29
CA ASP A 43 10.13 12.03 -21.97
C ASP A 43 9.15 12.98 -22.67
N ASN A 44 7.91 12.54 -22.98
CA ASN A 44 6.88 13.39 -23.59
C ASN A 44 6.04 14.17 -22.56
N ILE A 45 6.04 13.78 -21.30
CA ILE A 45 5.36 14.55 -20.23
C ILE A 45 6.23 15.74 -19.81
N ALA A 46 7.55 15.54 -19.75
CA ALA A 46 8.49 16.61 -19.42
C ALA A 46 8.50 17.74 -20.47
N SER A 47 8.22 17.45 -21.75
CA SER A 47 8.18 18.47 -22.81
C SER A 47 6.87 19.26 -22.88
N GLY A 48 5.77 18.76 -22.29
CA GLY A 48 4.48 19.45 -22.22
C GLY A 48 4.39 20.49 -21.09
N LEU A 49 5.25 20.41 -20.09
CA LEU A 49 5.28 21.30 -18.92
C LEU A 49 6.27 22.46 -19.06
N SER A 50 7.04 22.55 -20.15
CA SER A 50 8.02 23.62 -20.38
C SER A 50 7.41 24.99 -20.70
N GLY A 51 6.09 25.15 -20.59
CA GLY A 51 5.36 26.41 -20.85
C GLY A 51 4.71 27.05 -19.61
N MET A 52 4.83 26.46 -18.43
CA MET A 52 4.39 27.08 -17.18
C MET A 52 5.64 27.63 -16.47
N GLY A 53 5.65 28.96 -16.35
CA GLY A 53 6.77 29.73 -15.87
C GLY A 53 7.33 29.27 -14.53
N ASP A 54 8.57 29.66 -14.32
CA ASP A 54 9.42 29.48 -13.16
C ASP A 54 8.62 29.31 -11.86
N VAL A 55 8.46 28.06 -11.42
CA VAL A 55 8.24 27.73 -10.03
C VAL A 55 9.66 27.54 -9.50
N ASP A 56 10.11 28.51 -8.72
CA ASP A 56 11.38 28.43 -8.02
C ASP A 56 11.42 27.10 -7.24
N ASP A 57 12.31 26.21 -7.64
CA ASP A 57 12.65 24.97 -6.94
C ASP A 57 13.23 25.30 -5.56
N GLU A 58 12.36 25.59 -4.57
CA GLU A 58 12.79 25.76 -3.17
C GLU A 58 13.14 24.42 -2.51
N ASP A 59 12.74 23.26 -3.08
CA ASP A 59 13.06 21.94 -2.53
C ASP A 59 14.49 21.48 -2.81
N ASP A 60 15.19 22.10 -3.76
CA ASP A 60 16.60 21.79 -4.06
C ASP A 60 17.59 22.46 -3.08
N LEU A 61 17.09 23.24 -2.11
CA LEU A 61 17.92 23.99 -1.16
C LEU A 61 18.18 23.26 0.17
N LEU A 62 17.51 22.15 0.45
CA LEU A 62 17.65 21.47 1.76
C LEU A 62 18.73 20.38 1.78
N ASP A 63 19.16 19.82 0.65
CA ASP A 63 20.17 18.75 0.61
C ASP A 63 21.53 19.17 0.02
N GLY A 64 21.83 20.45 -0.18
CA GLY A 64 23.17 20.92 -0.57
C GLY A 64 23.79 20.24 -1.81
N GLY A 65 23.03 19.49 -2.59
CA GLY A 65 23.47 18.76 -3.77
C GLY A 65 24.48 17.64 -3.47
N ASN A 66 24.41 16.98 -2.32
CA ASN A 66 25.34 15.89 -1.93
C ASN A 66 24.94 14.54 -2.50
N TYR A 67 23.75 14.39 -3.07
CA TYR A 67 23.24 13.13 -3.62
C TYR A 67 22.93 13.23 -5.13
N SER A 68 22.60 12.11 -5.75
CA SER A 68 22.21 12.06 -7.15
C SER A 68 20.81 12.66 -7.34
N ALA A 69 20.64 13.49 -8.39
CA ALA A 69 19.35 14.13 -8.69
C ALA A 69 18.22 13.16 -9.07
N ARG A 70 18.56 11.92 -9.43
CA ARG A 70 17.60 10.85 -9.74
C ARG A 70 17.97 9.60 -8.96
N PRO A 71 16.98 8.80 -8.49
CA PRO A 71 17.26 7.53 -7.87
C PRO A 71 18.00 6.61 -8.84
N GLN A 72 18.94 5.84 -8.32
CA GLN A 72 19.74 4.86 -9.05
C GLN A 72 19.40 3.47 -8.55
N GLN A 73 19.48 2.48 -9.42
CA GLN A 73 19.40 1.09 -9.00
C GLN A 73 20.66 0.74 -8.20
N LEU A 74 20.50 0.39 -6.94
CA LEU A 74 21.58 -0.01 -6.04
C LEU A 74 21.90 -1.48 -6.20
N SER A 75 20.87 -2.32 -6.21
CA SER A 75 20.99 -3.76 -6.40
C SER A 75 19.82 -4.35 -7.19
N SER A 76 20.02 -5.54 -7.74
CA SER A 76 18.94 -6.35 -8.32
C SER A 76 19.30 -7.83 -8.17
N THR A 77 18.39 -8.58 -7.54
CA THR A 77 18.53 -10.02 -7.35
C THR A 77 17.35 -10.73 -8.01
N THR A 78 17.59 -11.86 -8.64
CA THR A 78 16.55 -12.68 -9.30
C THR A 78 16.43 -14.03 -8.62
N PHE A 79 15.19 -14.55 -8.58
CA PHE A 79 14.87 -15.88 -8.06
C PHE A 79 13.96 -16.61 -9.04
N ASP A 80 14.01 -17.94 -8.99
CA ASP A 80 13.06 -18.76 -9.74
C ASP A 80 11.66 -18.65 -9.09
N GLU A 81 10.61 -18.67 -9.90
CA GLU A 81 9.23 -18.46 -9.43
C GLU A 81 8.70 -19.61 -8.55
N ASP A 82 9.25 -20.81 -8.70
CA ASP A 82 8.92 -22.00 -7.89
C ASP A 82 9.77 -22.16 -6.63
N ALA A 83 10.70 -21.24 -6.40
CA ALA A 83 11.63 -21.33 -5.28
C ALA A 83 10.99 -20.98 -3.92
N PHE A 84 9.86 -20.29 -3.91
CA PHE A 84 9.13 -19.92 -2.70
C PHE A 84 7.64 -19.72 -2.99
N GLN A 85 6.83 -19.63 -1.93
CA GLN A 85 5.38 -19.44 -1.99
C GLN A 85 4.89 -18.34 -1.05
N SER A 86 5.77 -17.80 -0.20
CA SER A 86 5.45 -16.76 0.77
C SER A 86 6.48 -15.64 0.75
N LEU A 87 6.05 -14.42 1.12
CA LEU A 87 6.91 -13.28 1.35
C LEU A 87 6.99 -12.97 2.85
N ASP A 88 8.18 -12.59 3.30
CA ASP A 88 8.44 -12.06 4.65
C ASP A 88 9.27 -10.78 4.49
N LEU A 89 8.62 -9.64 4.74
CA LEU A 89 9.16 -8.30 4.59
C LEU A 89 9.46 -7.74 5.99
N ASP A 90 10.75 -7.58 6.31
CA ASP A 90 11.22 -7.00 7.57
C ASP A 90 12.02 -5.73 7.24
N VAL A 91 11.33 -4.58 7.28
CA VAL A 91 11.81 -3.29 6.77
C VAL A 91 11.82 -2.28 7.89
N THR A 92 13.01 -1.74 8.22
CA THR A 92 13.15 -0.72 9.27
C THR A 92 12.58 0.63 8.82
N SER A 93 12.88 1.05 7.58
CA SER A 93 12.38 2.30 7.02
C SER A 93 12.49 2.29 5.49
N GLY A 94 11.69 3.13 4.82
CA GLY A 94 11.70 3.30 3.37
C GLY A 94 10.44 2.76 2.68
N THR A 95 10.41 2.79 1.36
CA THR A 95 9.26 2.37 0.57
C THR A 95 9.42 0.95 0.06
N VAL A 96 8.39 0.13 0.22
CA VAL A 96 8.31 -1.21 -0.37
C VAL A 96 7.16 -1.29 -1.36
N GLU A 97 7.44 -1.80 -2.54
CA GLU A 97 6.43 -2.08 -3.56
C GLU A 97 6.48 -3.55 -3.97
N VAL A 98 5.39 -4.27 -3.79
CA VAL A 98 5.18 -5.62 -4.30
C VAL A 98 4.20 -5.55 -5.45
N LYS A 99 4.59 -5.98 -6.64
CA LYS A 99 3.72 -5.88 -7.80
C LYS A 99 3.79 -7.10 -8.70
N ARG A 100 2.66 -7.36 -9.35
CA ARG A 100 2.55 -8.37 -10.37
C ARG A 100 3.16 -7.90 -11.68
N VAL A 101 3.88 -8.81 -12.36
CA VAL A 101 4.34 -8.63 -13.73
C VAL A 101 3.82 -9.78 -14.61
N SER A 102 3.81 -9.58 -15.93
CA SER A 102 3.24 -10.58 -16.85
C SER A 102 4.00 -11.89 -16.83
N ASP A 103 5.32 -11.83 -16.97
CA ASP A 103 6.20 -13.00 -17.12
C ASP A 103 7.62 -12.67 -16.61
N GLY A 104 8.45 -13.69 -16.43
CA GLY A 104 9.85 -13.56 -16.09
C GLY A 104 10.18 -14.09 -14.69
N PRO A 105 11.44 -14.03 -14.26
CA PRO A 105 11.82 -14.43 -12.92
C PRO A 105 11.32 -13.41 -11.89
N VAL A 106 11.21 -13.83 -10.64
CA VAL A 106 11.04 -12.90 -9.51
C VAL A 106 12.25 -11.96 -9.46
N ARG A 107 11.99 -10.66 -9.29
CA ARG A 107 13.05 -9.67 -9.18
C ARG A 107 12.87 -8.83 -7.92
N VAL A 108 13.93 -8.71 -7.17
CA VAL A 108 14.02 -7.78 -6.04
C VAL A 108 15.00 -6.69 -6.43
N ILE A 109 14.52 -5.47 -6.54
CA ILE A 109 15.26 -4.30 -7.02
C ILE A 109 15.31 -3.28 -5.88
N GLU A 110 16.51 -2.89 -5.49
CA GLU A 110 16.74 -1.78 -4.57
C GLU A 110 17.14 -0.55 -5.36
N SER A 111 16.58 0.59 -5.05
CA SER A 111 16.90 1.90 -5.63
C SER A 111 16.98 2.98 -4.56
N GLY A 112 17.65 4.08 -4.86
CA GLY A 112 17.78 5.23 -3.96
C GLY A 112 18.64 6.33 -4.55
N HIS A 113 18.71 7.47 -3.87
CA HIS A 113 19.57 8.58 -4.23
C HIS A 113 20.96 8.38 -3.65
N VAL A 114 21.96 8.20 -4.51
CA VAL A 114 23.34 7.86 -4.12
C VAL A 114 24.14 9.11 -3.79
N ALA A 115 24.86 9.09 -2.68
CA ALA A 115 25.75 10.16 -2.27
C ALA A 115 26.85 10.44 -3.31
N LYS A 116 27.20 11.71 -3.52
CA LYS A 116 28.28 12.10 -4.43
C LYS A 116 29.60 11.46 -4.01
N GLY A 117 30.19 10.71 -4.92
CA GLY A 117 31.46 10.01 -4.70
C GLY A 117 31.29 8.57 -4.21
N ALA A 118 30.09 8.13 -3.86
CA ALA A 118 29.77 6.73 -3.65
C ALA A 118 29.36 6.06 -4.98
N SER A 119 29.56 4.75 -5.07
CA SER A 119 28.96 3.96 -6.16
C SER A 119 27.62 3.38 -5.72
N ALA A 120 26.72 3.15 -6.65
CA ALA A 120 25.44 2.52 -6.35
C ALA A 120 25.61 1.14 -5.70
N SER A 121 26.60 0.35 -6.16
CA SER A 121 26.89 -0.97 -5.59
C SER A 121 27.45 -0.92 -4.16
N ASP A 122 28.17 0.15 -3.80
CA ASP A 122 28.70 0.29 -2.42
C ASP A 122 27.60 0.77 -1.46
N ALA A 123 26.57 1.43 -2.01
CA ALA A 123 25.42 1.88 -1.28
C ALA A 123 24.35 0.78 -1.11
N ALA A 124 24.43 -0.31 -1.87
CA ALA A 124 23.44 -1.41 -1.83
C ALA A 124 23.41 -2.12 -0.46
N THR A 125 22.21 -2.48 -0.03
CA THR A 125 22.00 -3.30 1.17
C THR A 125 22.58 -4.70 0.98
N GLN A 126 23.41 -5.12 1.90
CA GLN A 126 24.00 -6.46 1.87
C GLN A 126 22.96 -7.52 2.28
N ASN A 127 22.83 -8.58 1.47
CA ASN A 127 21.90 -9.68 1.72
C ASN A 127 20.43 -9.21 1.87
N LEU A 128 20.02 -8.19 1.12
CA LEU A 128 18.66 -7.66 1.12
C LEU A 128 17.59 -8.74 0.95
N ALA A 129 17.83 -9.69 0.08
CA ALA A 129 16.86 -10.74 -0.27
C ALA A 129 17.49 -12.14 -0.18
N LYS A 130 16.79 -13.08 0.48
CA LYS A 130 17.21 -14.48 0.59
C LYS A 130 16.00 -15.41 0.67
N ILE A 131 16.14 -16.65 0.21
CA ILE A 131 15.13 -17.69 0.41
C ILE A 131 15.47 -18.52 1.65
N GLU A 132 14.51 -18.67 2.55
CA GLU A 132 14.57 -19.57 3.71
C GLU A 132 13.37 -20.52 3.67
N GLY A 133 13.63 -21.79 3.40
CA GLY A 133 12.55 -22.77 3.19
C GLY A 133 11.73 -22.43 1.95
N SER A 134 10.44 -22.15 2.12
CA SER A 134 9.51 -21.72 1.07
C SER A 134 9.15 -20.23 1.14
N THR A 135 9.99 -19.41 1.79
CA THR A 135 9.73 -17.99 2.00
C THR A 135 10.86 -17.16 1.42
N LEU A 136 10.52 -16.16 0.61
CA LEU A 136 11.44 -15.11 0.23
C LEU A 136 11.42 -14.04 1.32
N LYS A 137 12.56 -13.87 1.99
CA LYS A 137 12.75 -12.85 3.02
C LYS A 137 13.46 -11.64 2.47
N ILE A 138 12.89 -10.48 2.72
CA ILE A 138 13.51 -9.17 2.52
C ILE A 138 13.92 -8.68 3.91
N SER A 139 15.22 -8.50 4.10
CA SER A 139 15.77 -8.17 5.42
C SER A 139 16.18 -6.72 5.47
N GLN A 140 15.82 -6.09 6.56
CA GLN A 140 16.15 -4.76 7.04
C GLN A 140 17.01 -3.90 6.10
N PHE A 141 16.45 -2.85 5.56
CA PHE A 141 17.22 -1.75 5.01
C PHE A 141 16.85 -0.47 5.77
N ASP A 142 17.80 0.43 5.87
CA ASP A 142 17.65 1.71 6.54
C ASP A 142 17.73 2.80 5.47
N CYS A 143 16.72 3.67 5.41
CA CYS A 143 16.72 4.77 4.46
C CYS A 143 17.73 5.88 4.81
N ASP A 144 18.24 5.92 6.04
CA ASP A 144 19.16 6.96 6.53
C ASP A 144 20.64 6.56 6.45
N ASP A 145 21.04 5.76 5.47
CA ASP A 145 22.46 5.46 5.21
C ASP A 145 23.13 6.67 4.53
N GLU A 146 24.28 7.10 5.07
CA GLU A 146 25.08 8.19 4.50
C GLU A 146 25.46 7.99 3.01
N ARG A 147 25.38 6.77 2.49
CA ARG A 147 25.72 6.42 1.10
C ARG A 147 24.53 6.52 0.14
N ALA A 148 23.31 6.35 0.64
CA ALA A 148 22.08 6.57 -0.14
C ALA A 148 20.90 6.87 0.79
N HIS A 149 19.97 7.69 0.31
CA HIS A 149 18.72 7.98 0.98
C HIS A 149 17.50 7.71 0.07
N ASP A 150 16.30 7.84 0.60
CA ASP A 150 15.01 7.57 -0.08
C ASP A 150 15.03 6.19 -0.75
N ARG A 151 15.39 5.19 0.03
CA ARG A 151 15.49 3.83 -0.49
C ARG A 151 14.11 3.24 -0.76
N LYS A 152 14.02 2.59 -1.92
CA LYS A 152 12.84 1.84 -2.33
C LYS A 152 13.24 0.43 -2.71
N VAL A 153 12.50 -0.55 -2.22
CA VAL A 153 12.58 -1.93 -2.68
C VAL A 153 11.34 -2.26 -3.51
N THR A 154 11.56 -2.71 -4.74
CA THR A 154 10.51 -3.20 -5.63
C THR A 154 10.64 -4.70 -5.81
N ILE A 155 9.57 -5.44 -5.53
CA ILE A 155 9.48 -6.89 -5.69
C ILE A 155 8.52 -7.16 -6.84
N GLU A 156 9.06 -7.65 -7.95
CA GLU A 156 8.30 -8.02 -9.14
C GLU A 156 8.02 -9.52 -9.11
N LEU A 157 6.73 -9.88 -9.01
CA LEU A 157 6.28 -11.27 -9.00
C LEU A 157 5.65 -11.64 -10.34
N PRO A 158 6.11 -12.70 -11.02
CA PRO A 158 5.45 -13.20 -12.21
C PRO A 158 4.03 -13.65 -11.88
N ARG A 159 3.17 -13.60 -12.88
CA ARG A 159 1.73 -13.78 -12.76
C ARG A 159 1.35 -15.07 -12.01
N GLU A 160 1.96 -16.20 -12.35
CA GLU A 160 1.58 -17.49 -11.76
C GLU A 160 1.83 -17.52 -10.24
N LEU A 161 2.92 -16.93 -9.79
CA LEU A 161 3.23 -16.80 -8.37
C LEU A 161 2.35 -15.74 -7.70
N ALA A 162 2.20 -14.57 -8.31
CA ALA A 162 1.38 -13.46 -7.80
C ALA A 162 -0.09 -13.83 -7.61
N ASP A 163 -0.63 -14.74 -8.43
CA ASP A 163 -2.01 -15.22 -8.34
C ASP A 163 -2.19 -16.36 -7.31
N ASN A 164 -1.11 -16.88 -6.69
CA ASN A 164 -1.14 -18.09 -5.86
C ASN A 164 -0.19 -18.04 -4.64
N MET A 165 0.00 -16.88 -4.04
CA MET A 165 0.82 -16.76 -2.84
C MET A 165 0.16 -17.47 -1.64
N MET A 166 0.95 -18.22 -0.85
CA MET A 166 0.47 -18.79 0.40
C MET A 166 0.29 -17.74 1.49
N GLY A 167 1.19 -16.77 1.56
CA GLY A 167 1.06 -15.70 2.52
C GLY A 167 2.06 -14.58 2.30
N ILE A 168 1.71 -13.42 2.83
CA ILE A 168 2.58 -12.25 2.91
C ILE A 168 2.59 -11.80 4.36
N THR A 169 3.78 -11.75 4.95
CA THR A 169 4.02 -11.14 6.25
C THR A 169 4.85 -9.90 6.05
N ALA A 170 4.42 -8.77 6.56
CA ALA A 170 5.14 -7.51 6.46
C ALA A 170 5.27 -6.83 7.82
N ASN A 171 6.50 -6.58 8.25
CA ASN A 171 6.84 -5.78 9.41
C ASN A 171 7.58 -4.54 8.92
N VAL A 172 6.94 -3.40 8.97
CA VAL A 172 7.48 -2.12 8.48
C VAL A 172 7.54 -1.13 9.65
N GLY A 173 8.72 -0.63 9.96
CA GLY A 173 8.88 0.37 11.01
C GLY A 173 8.39 1.75 10.54
N LEU A 174 9.14 2.37 9.63
CA LEU A 174 8.81 3.69 9.09
C LEU A 174 8.80 3.64 7.56
N GLY A 175 7.69 4.03 6.93
CA GLY A 175 7.61 4.10 5.47
C GLY A 175 6.36 3.47 4.90
N ASP A 176 6.29 3.42 3.57
CA ASP A 176 5.09 3.04 2.87
C ASP A 176 5.19 1.62 2.30
N LEU A 177 4.07 0.91 2.33
CA LEU A 177 3.94 -0.40 1.69
C LEU A 177 2.84 -0.36 0.63
N THR A 178 3.21 -0.70 -0.59
CA THR A 178 2.24 -0.91 -1.67
C THR A 178 2.29 -2.37 -2.12
N VAL A 179 1.16 -3.04 -2.13
CA VAL A 179 0.98 -4.39 -2.69
C VAL A 179 -0.07 -4.34 -3.78
N ALA A 180 0.31 -4.64 -5.02
CA ALA A 180 -0.55 -4.42 -6.18
C ALA A 180 -0.83 -5.70 -6.98
N ASP A 181 -2.12 -6.00 -7.17
CA ASP A 181 -2.62 -7.14 -7.97
C ASP A 181 -2.09 -8.50 -7.50
N ILE A 182 -2.02 -8.72 -6.19
CA ILE A 182 -1.53 -9.97 -5.60
C ILE A 182 -2.71 -10.76 -5.01
N ALA A 183 -2.69 -12.09 -5.22
CA ALA A 183 -3.60 -13.00 -4.55
C ALA A 183 -2.84 -13.87 -3.55
N CYS A 184 -3.26 -13.85 -2.29
CA CYS A 184 -2.68 -14.66 -1.22
C CYS A 184 -3.75 -15.32 -0.35
N HIS A 185 -3.36 -16.37 0.39
CA HIS A 185 -4.24 -16.96 1.38
C HIS A 185 -4.29 -16.11 2.64
N ASP A 186 -3.13 -15.78 3.18
CA ASP A 186 -3.01 -15.02 4.41
C ASP A 186 -2.20 -13.75 4.20
N PHE A 187 -2.64 -12.65 4.81
CA PHE A 187 -1.94 -11.36 4.81
C PHE A 187 -1.81 -10.86 6.24
N ASP A 188 -0.58 -10.79 6.75
CA ASP A 188 -0.25 -10.32 8.08
C ASP A 188 0.65 -9.09 7.99
N LEU A 189 0.22 -7.98 8.57
CA LEU A 189 0.89 -6.70 8.50
C LEU A 189 1.03 -6.06 9.86
N THR A 190 2.23 -5.57 10.15
CA THR A 190 2.51 -4.64 11.25
C THR A 190 3.23 -3.43 10.68
N LEU A 191 2.70 -2.23 10.89
CA LEU A 191 3.30 -0.97 10.48
C LEU A 191 3.32 0.00 11.66
N ASP A 192 4.50 0.51 12.02
CA ASP A 192 4.59 1.51 13.10
C ASP A 192 4.12 2.89 12.61
N SER A 193 4.61 3.34 11.45
CA SER A 193 4.24 4.64 10.87
C SER A 193 4.43 4.66 9.36
N GLY A 194 3.42 5.14 8.61
CA GLY A 194 3.43 5.27 7.14
C GLY A 194 2.13 4.81 6.54
N ASP A 195 2.06 4.79 5.22
CA ASP A 195 0.82 4.50 4.50
C ASP A 195 0.85 3.12 3.86
N ILE A 196 -0.32 2.49 3.79
CA ILE A 196 -0.49 1.18 3.20
C ILE A 196 -1.51 1.24 2.08
N ALA A 197 -1.16 0.66 0.93
CA ALA A 197 -2.09 0.39 -0.14
C ALA A 197 -1.99 -1.08 -0.56
N PHE A 198 -3.08 -1.82 -0.44
CA PHE A 198 -3.21 -3.18 -0.92
C PHE A 198 -4.33 -3.28 -1.94
N THR A 199 -4.03 -3.80 -3.11
CA THR A 199 -5.06 -4.20 -4.09
C THR A 199 -4.87 -5.65 -4.46
N GLY A 200 -5.95 -6.46 -4.43
CA GLY A 200 -5.86 -7.86 -4.78
C GLY A 200 -6.88 -8.76 -4.10
N THR A 201 -6.46 -9.98 -3.81
CA THR A 201 -7.30 -11.01 -3.20
C THR A 201 -6.64 -11.57 -1.94
N VAL A 202 -7.38 -11.61 -0.84
CA VAL A 202 -7.01 -12.38 0.36
C VAL A 202 -8.10 -13.42 0.61
N THR A 203 -7.74 -14.71 0.56
CA THR A 203 -8.78 -15.75 0.58
C THR A 203 -9.12 -16.27 1.98
N ASP A 204 -8.18 -16.28 2.92
CA ASP A 204 -8.35 -16.87 4.24
C ASP A 204 -8.38 -15.83 5.36
N THR A 205 -7.24 -15.21 5.69
CA THR A 205 -7.12 -14.26 6.79
C THR A 205 -6.39 -12.98 6.39
N LEU A 206 -6.88 -11.84 6.89
CA LEU A 206 -6.22 -10.55 6.80
C LEU A 206 -6.06 -9.98 8.21
N ASN A 207 -4.83 -9.73 8.63
CA ASN A 207 -4.52 -9.06 9.89
C ASN A 207 -3.65 -7.83 9.58
N ALA A 208 -4.04 -6.66 10.07
CA ALA A 208 -3.28 -5.43 9.92
C ALA A 208 -3.27 -4.65 11.25
N GLU A 209 -2.08 -4.41 11.77
CA GLU A 209 -1.84 -3.56 12.94
C GLU A 209 -1.01 -2.35 12.52
N VAL A 210 -1.59 -1.16 12.62
CA VAL A 210 -0.99 0.10 12.17
C VAL A 210 -0.96 1.09 13.32
N GLY A 211 0.23 1.56 13.65
CA GLY A 211 0.41 2.58 14.70
C GLY A 211 -0.12 3.94 14.26
N SER A 212 0.37 4.44 13.12
CA SER A 212 -0.06 5.72 12.55
C SER A 212 0.09 5.71 11.03
N GLY A 213 -0.91 6.24 10.32
CA GLY A 213 -0.91 6.36 8.86
C GLY A 213 -2.21 5.91 8.22
N ASP A 214 -2.33 6.13 6.94
CA ASP A 214 -3.55 5.82 6.21
C ASP A 214 -3.49 4.42 5.60
N VAL A 215 -4.62 3.73 5.63
CA VAL A 215 -4.72 2.33 5.20
C VAL A 215 -5.79 2.19 4.13
N THR A 216 -5.41 1.70 2.95
CA THR A 216 -6.33 1.40 1.86
C THR A 216 -6.26 -0.06 1.49
N PHE A 217 -7.40 -0.77 1.55
CA PHE A 217 -7.58 -2.12 1.03
C PHE A 217 -8.66 -2.16 -0.05
N GLU A 218 -8.29 -2.52 -1.27
CA GLU A 218 -9.23 -2.85 -2.36
C GLU A 218 -9.16 -4.36 -2.61
N LEU A 219 -10.14 -5.09 -2.09
CA LEU A 219 -10.17 -6.54 -2.11
C LEU A 219 -11.09 -7.05 -3.23
N TYR A 220 -10.53 -7.71 -4.23
CA TYR A 220 -11.30 -8.38 -5.29
C TYR A 220 -12.02 -9.65 -4.78
N GLN A 221 -11.52 -10.21 -3.70
CA GLN A 221 -12.16 -11.21 -2.87
C GLN A 221 -11.74 -10.98 -1.42
N ALA A 222 -12.71 -10.87 -0.53
CA ALA A 222 -12.48 -10.68 0.89
C ALA A 222 -12.20 -12.03 1.61
N PRO A 223 -11.49 -12.02 2.74
CA PRO A 223 -11.17 -13.20 3.53
C PRO A 223 -12.40 -14.00 3.93
N ALA A 224 -12.36 -15.33 3.72
CA ALA A 224 -13.46 -16.22 4.07
C ALA A 224 -13.51 -16.59 5.55
N LYS A 225 -12.42 -16.35 6.31
CA LYS A 225 -12.32 -16.69 7.73
C LYS A 225 -12.40 -15.45 8.61
N SER A 226 -11.40 -14.57 8.52
CA SER A 226 -11.32 -13.39 9.36
C SER A 226 -10.58 -12.23 8.72
N MET A 227 -10.97 -11.04 9.13
CA MET A 227 -10.29 -9.79 8.89
C MET A 227 -10.19 -9.04 10.21
N ASP A 228 -8.99 -8.68 10.62
CA ASP A 228 -8.72 -7.93 11.85
C ASP A 228 -7.82 -6.74 11.51
N VAL A 229 -8.37 -5.54 11.58
CA VAL A 229 -7.67 -4.30 11.23
C VAL A 229 -7.71 -3.36 12.41
N SER A 230 -6.53 -3.03 12.93
CA SER A 230 -6.34 -2.13 14.07
C SER A 230 -5.45 -0.97 13.66
N VAL A 231 -5.97 0.26 13.78
CA VAL A 231 -5.26 1.49 13.45
C VAL A 231 -5.27 2.43 14.65
N GLY A 232 -4.10 2.81 15.11
CA GLY A 232 -3.96 3.75 16.23
C GLY A 232 -4.39 5.16 15.86
N SER A 233 -3.89 5.69 14.75
CA SER A 233 -4.25 7.01 14.22
C SER A 233 -4.11 7.02 12.70
N GLY A 234 -5.10 7.53 11.98
CA GLY A 234 -5.13 7.61 10.52
C GLY A 234 -6.47 7.15 9.97
N ASP A 235 -6.64 7.30 8.69
CA ASP A 235 -7.89 6.97 8.01
C ASP A 235 -7.81 5.55 7.41
N VAL A 236 -8.95 4.86 7.42
CA VAL A 236 -9.06 3.49 6.87
C VAL A 236 -10.10 3.49 5.75
N GLU A 237 -9.67 3.15 4.54
CA GLU A 237 -10.55 2.92 3.41
C GLU A 237 -10.50 1.43 3.02
N MET A 238 -11.66 0.78 3.03
CA MET A 238 -11.75 -0.62 2.70
C MET A 238 -12.90 -0.90 1.74
N MET A 239 -12.57 -1.51 0.62
CA MET A 239 -13.54 -1.95 -0.38
C MET A 239 -13.53 -3.47 -0.51
N VAL A 240 -14.72 -4.09 -0.46
CA VAL A 240 -14.91 -5.52 -0.64
C VAL A 240 -16.04 -5.80 -1.64
N PRO A 241 -16.09 -6.97 -2.30
CA PRO A 241 -17.23 -7.31 -3.17
C PRO A 241 -18.56 -7.28 -2.40
N ASN A 242 -19.60 -6.69 -3.01
CA ASN A 242 -20.94 -6.60 -2.42
C ASN A 242 -21.53 -7.98 -2.02
N SER A 243 -21.10 -9.06 -2.66
CA SER A 243 -21.50 -10.43 -2.33
C SER A 243 -20.81 -11.03 -1.10
N THR A 244 -19.89 -10.31 -0.46
CA THR A 244 -19.15 -10.79 0.71
C THR A 244 -20.07 -11.05 1.89
N GLY A 245 -20.04 -12.28 2.43
CA GLY A 245 -20.80 -12.66 3.61
C GLY A 245 -19.94 -12.56 4.87
N PHE A 246 -20.38 -11.77 5.87
CA PHE A 246 -19.62 -11.54 7.09
C PHE A 246 -20.48 -11.15 8.30
N LYS A 247 -19.85 -11.23 9.49
CA LYS A 247 -20.22 -10.46 10.67
C LYS A 247 -19.09 -9.52 10.99
N ALA A 248 -19.39 -8.25 11.19
CA ALA A 248 -18.40 -7.25 11.53
C ALA A 248 -18.65 -6.62 12.90
N SER A 249 -17.57 -6.24 13.56
CA SER A 249 -17.57 -5.37 14.73
C SER A 249 -16.59 -4.23 14.52
N LEU A 250 -17.02 -3.00 14.80
CA LEU A 250 -16.21 -1.79 14.75
C LEU A 250 -16.13 -1.19 16.14
N THR A 251 -14.92 -0.83 16.56
CA THR A 251 -14.63 0.07 17.68
C THR A 251 -13.95 1.31 17.14
N LEU A 252 -14.59 2.47 17.27
CA LEU A 252 -14.06 3.75 16.84
C LEU A 252 -13.86 4.66 18.05
N GLY A 253 -12.65 5.14 18.27
CA GLY A 253 -12.33 6.04 19.38
C GLY A 253 -12.79 7.47 19.11
N SER A 254 -12.41 8.04 17.96
CA SER A 254 -12.86 9.35 17.50
C SER A 254 -12.76 9.45 16.00
N GLY A 255 -13.76 10.02 15.35
CA GLY A 255 -13.88 10.14 13.89
C GLY A 255 -15.26 9.71 13.41
N ASP A 256 -15.39 9.60 12.12
CA ASP A 256 -16.66 9.22 11.47
C ASP A 256 -16.53 7.82 10.83
N PHE A 257 -17.64 7.09 10.79
CA PHE A 257 -17.74 5.80 10.10
C PHE A 257 -18.78 5.86 9.00
N GLU A 258 -18.41 5.48 7.79
CA GLU A 258 -19.31 5.33 6.65
C GLU A 258 -19.28 3.89 6.11
N SER A 259 -20.42 3.33 5.70
CA SER A 259 -20.48 2.01 5.09
C SER A 259 -21.75 1.80 4.29
N ASP A 260 -21.63 1.23 3.10
CA ASP A 260 -22.74 0.76 2.25
C ASP A 260 -23.50 -0.42 2.86
N PHE A 261 -22.90 -1.14 3.80
CA PHE A 261 -23.52 -2.28 4.47
C PHE A 261 -24.44 -1.91 5.62
N LEU A 262 -24.51 -0.63 5.96
CA LEU A 262 -25.40 -0.13 7.02
C LEU A 262 -26.81 0.15 6.49
N PRO A 263 -27.85 0.02 7.33
CA PRO A 263 -29.21 0.38 6.94
C PRO A 263 -29.33 1.86 6.55
N LEU A 264 -30.15 2.14 5.53
CA LEU A 264 -30.44 3.52 5.10
C LEU A 264 -30.95 4.38 6.27
N GLY A 265 -30.30 5.52 6.48
CA GLY A 265 -30.67 6.47 7.54
C GLY A 265 -29.85 6.32 8.82
N TYR A 266 -28.82 5.49 8.81
CA TYR A 266 -27.80 5.49 9.83
C TYR A 266 -27.01 6.81 9.74
N ASP A 267 -26.97 7.58 10.82
CA ASP A 267 -26.39 8.93 10.83
C ASP A 267 -25.06 9.03 11.60
N GLY A 268 -24.28 7.94 11.65
CA GLY A 268 -22.87 7.95 12.03
C GLY A 268 -22.45 8.74 13.29
N GLU A 269 -23.40 9.21 14.13
CA GLU A 269 -23.03 10.00 15.30
C GLU A 269 -22.31 9.12 16.34
N THR A 270 -21.00 9.31 16.44
CA THR A 270 -20.10 8.84 17.51
C THR A 270 -20.37 7.40 17.98
N ILE A 271 -19.96 6.42 17.17
CA ILE A 271 -20.11 5.04 17.55
C ILE A 271 -18.85 4.55 18.22
N LEU A 272 -18.94 4.31 19.49
CA LEU A 272 -17.87 3.65 20.23
C LEU A 272 -17.80 2.14 19.94
N ASN A 273 -18.93 1.50 19.61
CA ASN A 273 -19.00 0.09 19.25
C ASN A 273 -20.19 -0.18 18.34
N LEU A 274 -19.94 -0.75 17.18
CA LEU A 274 -20.97 -1.12 16.20
C LEU A 274 -20.84 -2.57 15.81
N GLU A 275 -21.96 -3.31 15.74
CA GLU A 275 -22.04 -4.62 15.13
C GLU A 275 -22.94 -4.55 13.89
N PHE A 276 -22.50 -5.11 12.78
CA PHE A 276 -23.25 -5.20 11.54
C PHE A 276 -22.89 -6.46 10.75
N ASP A 277 -23.72 -6.83 9.80
CA ASP A 277 -23.51 -8.08 9.05
C ASP A 277 -24.02 -7.98 7.61
N ASN A 278 -23.50 -8.86 6.76
CA ASN A 278 -23.97 -9.05 5.40
C ASN A 278 -23.99 -10.54 5.03
N GLY A 279 -24.98 -10.94 4.23
CA GLY A 279 -25.03 -12.27 3.63
C GLY A 279 -25.05 -13.45 4.62
N ASP A 280 -24.25 -14.44 4.36
CA ASP A 280 -24.26 -15.72 5.09
C ASP A 280 -23.53 -15.70 6.45
N LYS A 281 -22.81 -14.61 6.76
CA LYS A 281 -22.13 -14.40 8.05
C LYS A 281 -21.08 -15.46 8.39
N SER A 282 -20.46 -16.04 7.38
CA SER A 282 -19.45 -17.09 7.57
C SER A 282 -18.11 -16.54 8.08
N ALA A 283 -17.71 -15.36 7.62
CA ALA A 283 -16.51 -14.68 8.04
C ALA A 283 -16.74 -13.76 9.25
N THR A 284 -15.68 -13.47 10.00
CA THR A 284 -15.72 -12.53 11.12
C THR A 284 -14.71 -11.40 10.86
N TYR A 285 -15.21 -10.17 10.86
CA TYR A 285 -14.39 -8.98 10.65
C TYR A 285 -14.39 -8.11 11.90
N ARG A 286 -13.22 -7.63 12.28
CA ARG A 286 -13.03 -6.73 13.40
C ARG A 286 -12.26 -5.51 12.94
N PHE A 287 -12.75 -4.35 13.33
CA PHE A 287 -12.12 -3.07 13.05
C PHE A 287 -11.95 -2.29 14.36
N GLU A 288 -10.74 -1.84 14.63
CA GLU A 288 -10.42 -0.97 15.77
C GLU A 288 -9.68 0.25 15.24
N VAL A 289 -10.30 1.43 15.34
CA VAL A 289 -9.69 2.70 14.92
C VAL A 289 -9.63 3.64 16.12
N GLY A 290 -8.44 4.02 16.53
CA GLY A 290 -8.25 4.88 17.70
C GLY A 290 -8.67 6.32 17.43
N SER A 291 -8.14 6.92 16.35
CA SER A 291 -8.57 8.23 15.86
C SER A 291 -8.37 8.34 14.36
N GLY A 292 -9.39 8.84 13.66
CA GLY A 292 -9.45 8.93 12.21
C GLY A 292 -10.81 8.47 11.70
N ASP A 293 -11.02 8.60 10.42
CA ASP A 293 -12.25 8.18 9.76
C ASP A 293 -12.10 6.78 9.15
N MET A 294 -13.20 6.05 9.11
CA MET A 294 -13.21 4.74 8.46
C MET A 294 -14.34 4.64 7.45
N SER A 295 -14.02 4.19 6.25
CA SER A 295 -15.00 3.71 5.28
C SER A 295 -14.86 2.20 5.05
N PHE A 296 -16.01 1.51 4.99
CA PHE A 296 -16.08 0.09 4.66
C PHE A 296 -17.20 -0.13 3.65
N ASP A 297 -16.85 -0.21 2.39
CA ASP A 297 -17.78 -0.09 1.29
C ASP A 297 -17.78 -1.31 0.36
N SER A 298 -18.80 -1.39 -0.47
CA SER A 298 -18.95 -2.41 -1.49
C SER A 298 -18.56 -1.90 -2.88
N GLU A 299 -17.84 -2.75 -3.64
CA GLU A 299 -17.60 -2.55 -5.08
C GLU A 299 -18.77 -3.08 -5.94
#